data_d031740b8ef3874aa68434b8c2f4f913
#
_entry.id   d031740b8ef3874aa68434b8c2f4f913
#
_cell.length_a   1.000
_cell.length_b   1.000
_cell.length_c   1.000
_cell.angle_alpha   90.00
_cell.angle_beta   90.00
_cell.angle_gamma   90.00
#
_symmetry.space_group_name_H-M   'P 1'
#
loop_
_entity.id
_entity.type
_entity.pdbx_description
1 polymer ?
#
loop_
_entity_poly.entity_id
_entity_poly.type
_entity_poly.pdbx_seq_one_letter_code
_entity_poly.pdbx_strand_id
1 'polypeptide(L)'
;MKRRSFMTSVLLTLYPSLNFGQSLIPIADAHNHLGVLRRNDERIPILGQLMRDSGISLLSWTIVPDGPFLGLRGGGITQVRPANSGDFKASYDRQMGQILGGLKVNGVKVLKNVEDLLESAKGAPYVCLTSEGADFLEGNLDSLEDAYEQGIRHIQLIHYVKNPVGDIQTERPEHGGLTSFGKELVGALNQKGILVDLAHSTSESISHALEISKTPIIWSHSYISNTTSSWNSSGFRSRLLSLKDAKRIADSGGAVGLWALGPSFGVGLGGGIDGYASEIIRMVNLIGAEHVMFGSDQDGLPQGAVINQLSDLRKVVESLSTKGLDEKTIRAIAFENYARCLKTAMQNRKS
;
A
#
# COMPACT_ATOMS: atom_id res chain seq x y z
N MET A 1 55.81 29.83 -44.51
CA MET A 1 55.21 29.02 -43.45
C MET A 1 53.69 29.08 -43.61
N LYS A 2 53.07 28.02 -44.17
CA LYS A 2 51.62 27.94 -44.41
C LYS A 2 51.02 27.11 -43.26
N ARG A 3 50.13 27.71 -42.44
CA ARG A 3 49.36 27.01 -41.45
C ARG A 3 48.21 26.27 -42.17
N ARG A 4 48.17 24.94 -42.06
CA ARG A 4 47.02 24.12 -42.48
C ARG A 4 46.03 24.06 -41.33
N SER A 5 44.81 24.53 -41.60
CA SER A 5 43.64 24.37 -40.76
C SER A 5 43.05 22.97 -40.97
N PHE A 6 42.97 22.15 -39.92
CA PHE A 6 42.26 20.89 -39.95
C PHE A 6 40.80 21.18 -39.51
N MET A 7 39.87 21.05 -40.47
CA MET A 7 38.45 20.95 -40.15
C MET A 7 38.14 19.49 -39.78
N THR A 8 37.80 19.28 -38.52
CA THR A 8 37.25 17.99 -38.05
C THR A 8 35.74 17.98 -38.29
N SER A 9 35.30 17.25 -39.30
CA SER A 9 33.87 16.99 -39.53
C SER A 9 33.34 16.01 -38.47
N VAL A 10 32.48 16.46 -37.59
CA VAL A 10 31.73 15.60 -36.69
C VAL A 10 30.57 15.00 -37.50
N LEU A 11 30.69 13.73 -37.84
CA LEU A 11 29.56 12.93 -38.34
C LEU A 11 28.62 12.69 -37.17
N LEU A 12 27.49 13.39 -37.17
CA LEU A 12 26.33 12.98 -36.37
C LEU A 12 25.72 11.73 -37.01
N THR A 13 26.03 10.56 -36.48
CA THR A 13 25.29 9.34 -36.75
C THR A 13 23.92 9.46 -36.06
N LEU A 14 22.90 9.75 -36.86
CA LEU A 14 21.50 9.59 -36.48
C LEU A 14 21.24 8.09 -36.30
N TYR A 15 21.24 7.62 -35.08
CA TYR A 15 20.66 6.33 -34.74
C TYR A 15 19.14 6.43 -34.93
N PRO A 16 18.53 5.61 -35.77
CA PRO A 16 17.09 5.54 -35.81
C PRO A 16 16.63 5.02 -34.43
N SER A 17 15.81 5.78 -33.74
CA SER A 17 15.07 5.32 -32.58
C SER A 17 14.19 4.16 -33.02
N LEU A 18 14.65 2.93 -32.77
CA LEU A 18 13.83 1.75 -32.85
C LEU A 18 12.78 1.88 -31.72
N ASN A 19 11.59 2.33 -32.09
CA ASN A 19 10.39 2.17 -31.28
C ASN A 19 10.07 0.65 -31.18
N PHE A 20 10.79 -0.05 -30.33
CA PHE A 20 10.27 -1.27 -29.75
C PHE A 20 9.05 -0.83 -28.93
N GLY A 21 7.87 -1.38 -29.24
CA GLY A 21 6.68 -1.14 -28.45
C GLY A 21 7.00 -1.45 -26.99
N GLN A 22 7.26 -0.40 -26.20
CA GLN A 22 7.48 -0.54 -24.78
C GLN A 22 6.20 -1.11 -24.20
N SER A 23 6.24 -2.36 -23.73
CA SER A 23 5.16 -2.87 -22.88
C SER A 23 5.06 -1.92 -21.68
N LEU A 24 3.90 -1.32 -21.51
CA LEU A 24 3.65 -0.40 -20.39
C LEU A 24 4.09 -1.08 -19.09
N ILE A 25 4.92 -0.40 -18.29
CA ILE A 25 5.27 -0.87 -16.95
C ILE A 25 3.97 -1.11 -16.17
N PRO A 26 3.70 -2.33 -15.70
CA PRO A 26 2.53 -2.60 -14.87
C PRO A 26 2.62 -1.80 -13.56
N ILE A 27 1.49 -1.39 -13.01
CA ILE A 27 1.45 -0.63 -11.76
C ILE A 27 0.61 -1.38 -10.74
N ALA A 28 1.14 -1.49 -9.53
CA ALA A 28 0.46 -1.96 -8.34
C ALA A 28 0.29 -0.80 -7.35
N ASP A 29 -0.87 -0.71 -6.74
CA ASP A 29 -1.11 0.17 -5.59
C ASP A 29 -1.41 -0.71 -4.36
N ALA A 30 -0.54 -0.68 -3.38
CA ALA A 30 -0.62 -1.55 -2.21
C ALA A 30 -1.69 -1.15 -1.19
N HIS A 31 -2.33 0.02 -1.37
CA HIS A 31 -3.39 0.50 -0.47
C HIS A 31 -4.30 1.51 -1.17
N ASN A 32 -5.59 1.18 -1.33
CA ASN A 32 -6.54 2.00 -2.07
C ASN A 32 -7.98 1.72 -1.62
N HIS A 33 -8.78 2.75 -1.44
CA HIS A 33 -10.17 2.66 -0.99
C HIS A 33 -11.19 3.03 -2.06
N LEU A 34 -10.82 3.07 -3.32
CA LEU A 34 -11.66 3.57 -4.41
C LEU A 34 -13.12 3.13 -4.26
N GLY A 35 -13.99 4.08 -3.94
CA GLY A 35 -15.43 3.88 -3.82
C GLY A 35 -15.90 3.09 -2.58
N VAL A 36 -15.02 2.47 -1.79
CA VAL A 36 -15.41 1.61 -0.64
C VAL A 36 -16.08 2.42 0.47
N LEU A 37 -15.59 3.63 0.73
CA LEU A 37 -16.09 4.51 1.78
C LEU A 37 -17.31 5.35 1.33
N ARG A 38 -17.72 5.23 0.07
CA ARG A 38 -18.87 5.95 -0.52
C ARG A 38 -19.95 4.97 -0.94
N ARG A 39 -21.21 5.30 -0.68
CA ARG A 39 -22.34 4.53 -1.21
C ARG A 39 -22.53 4.83 -2.70
N ASN A 40 -22.75 3.79 -3.51
CA ASN A 40 -23.08 3.91 -4.94
C ASN A 40 -22.05 4.74 -5.74
N ASP A 41 -20.75 4.52 -5.50
CA ASP A 41 -19.71 5.19 -6.27
C ASP A 41 -19.75 4.73 -7.73
N GLU A 42 -19.96 5.67 -8.64
CA GLU A 42 -20.09 5.43 -10.09
C GLU A 42 -18.81 4.88 -10.75
N ARG A 43 -17.67 4.97 -10.07
CA ARG A 43 -16.40 4.40 -10.54
C ARG A 43 -16.32 2.89 -10.38
N ILE A 44 -17.06 2.31 -9.43
CA ILE A 44 -17.04 0.86 -9.18
C ILE A 44 -17.47 0.07 -10.42
N PRO A 45 -18.57 0.38 -11.13
CA PRO A 45 -18.97 -0.36 -12.32
C PRO A 45 -17.96 -0.31 -13.47
N ILE A 46 -17.13 0.74 -13.54
CA ILE A 46 -16.14 0.95 -14.60
C ILE A 46 -14.70 0.71 -14.13
N LEU A 47 -14.48 0.15 -12.94
CA LEU A 47 -13.15 -0.03 -12.36
C LEU A 47 -12.18 -0.71 -13.34
N GLY A 48 -12.60 -1.77 -14.01
CA GLY A 48 -11.76 -2.48 -14.97
C GLY A 48 -11.29 -1.60 -16.13
N GLN A 49 -12.15 -0.68 -16.59
CA GLN A 49 -11.77 0.31 -17.61
C GLN A 49 -10.77 1.31 -17.04
N LEU A 50 -11.04 1.87 -15.85
CA LEU A 50 -10.15 2.82 -15.20
C LEU A 50 -8.75 2.23 -14.93
N MET A 51 -8.68 0.97 -14.52
CA MET A 51 -7.41 0.26 -14.32
C MET A 51 -6.63 0.11 -15.63
N ARG A 52 -7.29 -0.34 -16.72
CA ARG A 52 -6.64 -0.47 -18.04
C ARG A 52 -6.14 0.87 -18.56
N ASP A 53 -6.96 1.91 -18.52
CA ASP A 53 -6.61 3.25 -19.03
C ASP A 53 -5.47 3.88 -18.25
N SER A 54 -5.34 3.54 -16.96
CA SER A 54 -4.28 4.02 -16.08
C SER A 54 -3.03 3.13 -16.09
N GLY A 55 -3.10 1.93 -16.69
CA GLY A 55 -2.05 0.92 -16.62
C GLY A 55 -1.88 0.31 -15.23
N ILE A 56 -2.91 0.41 -14.35
CA ILE A 56 -2.95 -0.28 -13.07
C ILE A 56 -3.34 -1.74 -13.34
N SER A 57 -2.46 -2.66 -13.00
CA SER A 57 -2.71 -4.08 -13.16
C SER A 57 -2.98 -4.81 -11.85
N LEU A 58 -2.59 -4.22 -10.71
CA LEU A 58 -2.87 -4.74 -9.39
C LEU A 58 -3.32 -3.61 -8.45
N LEU A 59 -4.54 -3.69 -7.96
CA LEU A 59 -5.09 -2.73 -6.99
C LEU A 59 -5.40 -3.44 -5.69
N SER A 60 -4.76 -3.04 -4.58
CA SER A 60 -5.22 -3.45 -3.25
C SER A 60 -6.49 -2.71 -2.90
N TRP A 61 -7.62 -3.38 -3.05
CA TRP A 61 -8.93 -2.80 -2.79
C TRP A 61 -9.30 -3.04 -1.33
N THR A 62 -9.14 -1.99 -0.54
CA THR A 62 -9.05 -2.06 0.91
C THR A 62 -10.37 -1.69 1.57
N ILE A 63 -10.92 -2.60 2.36
CA ILE A 63 -12.06 -2.34 3.26
C ILE A 63 -11.58 -1.81 4.61
N VAL A 64 -12.42 -1.04 5.28
CA VAL A 64 -12.13 -0.36 6.55
C VAL A 64 -13.21 -0.72 7.56
N PRO A 65 -13.07 -1.84 8.31
CA PRO A 65 -14.10 -2.32 9.22
C PRO A 65 -14.50 -1.30 10.29
N ASP A 66 -13.53 -0.56 10.82
CA ASP A 66 -13.73 0.48 11.84
C ASP A 66 -14.17 1.84 11.26
N GLY A 67 -14.11 2.03 9.93
CA GLY A 67 -14.45 3.28 9.25
C GLY A 67 -15.73 3.99 9.75
N PRO A 68 -16.86 3.28 9.97
CA PRO A 68 -18.07 3.89 10.52
C PRO A 68 -17.93 4.53 11.90
N PHE A 69 -16.90 4.20 12.67
CA PHE A 69 -16.69 4.65 14.05
C PHE A 69 -15.68 5.80 14.15
N LEU A 70 -15.06 6.17 13.03
CA LEU A 70 -14.00 7.16 12.95
C LEU A 70 -14.51 8.56 12.65
N GLY A 71 -13.73 9.55 13.07
CA GLY A 71 -13.96 10.95 12.77
C GLY A 71 -12.72 11.81 13.06
N LEU A 72 -12.78 13.08 12.68
CA LEU A 72 -11.70 14.04 12.90
C LEU A 72 -11.79 14.63 14.31
N ARG A 73 -10.69 14.55 15.08
CA ARG A 73 -10.52 15.21 16.37
C ARG A 73 -9.05 15.61 16.56
N GLY A 74 -8.81 16.83 17.05
CA GLY A 74 -7.43 17.28 17.33
C GLY A 74 -6.51 17.35 16.10
N GLY A 75 -7.08 17.46 14.90
CA GLY A 75 -6.31 17.51 13.64
C GLY A 75 -5.88 16.12 13.11
N GLY A 76 -6.36 15.04 13.71
CA GLY A 76 -6.13 13.67 13.26
C GLY A 76 -7.42 12.85 13.21
N ILE A 77 -7.33 11.63 12.69
CA ILE A 77 -8.41 10.65 12.69
C ILE A 77 -8.34 9.86 14.01
N THR A 78 -9.48 9.63 14.65
CA THR A 78 -9.59 8.81 15.85
C THR A 78 -10.99 8.23 15.98
N GLN A 79 -11.17 7.29 16.90
CA GLN A 79 -12.50 6.78 17.24
C GLN A 79 -13.34 7.88 17.91
N VAL A 80 -14.53 8.14 17.36
CA VAL A 80 -15.46 9.18 17.86
C VAL A 80 -16.73 8.62 18.45
N ARG A 81 -17.01 7.34 18.30
CA ARG A 81 -18.14 6.62 18.88
C ARG A 81 -17.75 5.19 19.25
N PRO A 82 -18.33 4.63 20.33
CA PRO A 82 -18.06 3.25 20.72
C PRO A 82 -18.61 2.27 19.67
N ALA A 83 -18.01 1.10 19.60
CA ALA A 83 -18.52 -0.05 18.86
C ALA A 83 -18.97 -1.13 19.87
N ASN A 84 -20.04 -1.86 19.54
CA ASN A 84 -20.46 -3.04 20.26
C ASN A 84 -19.85 -4.29 19.61
N SER A 85 -19.89 -5.42 20.30
CA SER A 85 -19.52 -6.72 19.72
C SER A 85 -20.34 -7.00 18.46
N GLY A 86 -19.71 -7.45 17.40
CA GLY A 86 -20.30 -7.71 16.08
C GLY A 86 -20.33 -6.51 15.13
N ASP A 87 -20.11 -5.29 15.60
CA ASP A 87 -20.24 -4.08 14.79
C ASP A 87 -19.13 -4.00 13.70
N PHE A 88 -17.90 -4.37 14.03
CA PHE A 88 -16.80 -4.39 13.06
C PHE A 88 -16.98 -5.50 12.02
N LYS A 89 -17.42 -6.69 12.45
CA LYS A 89 -17.74 -7.78 11.53
C LYS A 89 -18.89 -7.41 10.60
N ALA A 90 -19.95 -6.80 11.11
CA ALA A 90 -21.06 -6.31 10.28
C ALA A 90 -20.64 -5.22 9.29
N SER A 91 -19.69 -4.35 9.69
CA SER A 91 -19.12 -3.33 8.80
C SER A 91 -18.27 -3.97 7.70
N TYR A 92 -17.43 -4.95 8.06
CA TYR A 92 -16.65 -5.77 7.13
C TYR A 92 -17.56 -6.44 6.09
N ASP A 93 -18.57 -7.18 6.53
CA ASP A 93 -19.49 -7.94 5.67
C ASP A 93 -20.21 -7.03 4.68
N ARG A 94 -20.65 -5.86 5.13
CA ARG A 94 -21.31 -4.88 4.26
C ARG A 94 -20.38 -4.34 3.18
N GLN A 95 -19.15 -3.98 3.52
CA GLN A 95 -18.15 -3.45 2.57
C GLN A 95 -17.69 -4.54 1.62
N MET A 96 -17.46 -5.76 2.12
CA MET A 96 -17.13 -6.92 1.29
C MET A 96 -18.26 -7.23 0.30
N GLY A 97 -19.52 -7.19 0.73
CA GLY A 97 -20.68 -7.36 -0.14
C GLY A 97 -20.74 -6.30 -1.25
N GLN A 98 -20.41 -5.04 -0.93
CA GLN A 98 -20.33 -3.95 -1.91
C GLN A 98 -19.21 -4.21 -2.94
N ILE A 99 -18.02 -4.60 -2.50
CA ILE A 99 -16.89 -4.92 -3.38
C ILE A 99 -17.22 -6.10 -4.28
N LEU A 100 -17.68 -7.21 -3.71
CA LEU A 100 -18.01 -8.43 -4.49
C LEU A 100 -19.16 -8.17 -5.48
N GLY A 101 -20.14 -7.32 -5.11
CA GLY A 101 -21.18 -6.84 -6.02
C GLY A 101 -20.61 -6.04 -7.18
N GLY A 102 -19.67 -5.13 -6.91
CA GLY A 102 -18.97 -4.34 -7.91
C GLY A 102 -18.16 -5.19 -8.88
N LEU A 103 -17.45 -6.18 -8.39
CA LEU A 103 -16.64 -7.09 -9.21
C LEU A 103 -17.48 -7.87 -10.25
N LYS A 104 -18.72 -8.22 -9.92
CA LYS A 104 -19.63 -8.89 -10.87
C LYS A 104 -19.97 -8.06 -12.09
N VAL A 105 -19.96 -6.72 -11.96
CA VAL A 105 -20.35 -5.82 -13.04
C VAL A 105 -19.16 -5.20 -13.77
N ASN A 106 -18.01 -5.03 -13.12
CA ASN A 106 -16.83 -4.39 -13.71
C ASN A 106 -15.87 -5.36 -14.41
N GLY A 107 -16.05 -6.69 -14.22
CA GLY A 107 -15.25 -7.73 -14.88
C GLY A 107 -13.78 -7.83 -14.41
N VAL A 108 -13.41 -7.17 -13.31
CA VAL A 108 -12.07 -7.29 -12.71
C VAL A 108 -12.01 -8.57 -11.90
N LYS A 109 -10.89 -9.28 -11.98
CA LYS A 109 -10.68 -10.53 -11.26
C LYS A 109 -10.08 -10.28 -9.87
N VAL A 110 -10.46 -11.12 -8.90
CA VAL A 110 -9.81 -11.16 -7.58
C VAL A 110 -8.54 -11.99 -7.68
N LEU A 111 -7.45 -11.47 -7.15
CA LEU A 111 -6.19 -12.18 -6.99
C LEU A 111 -6.33 -13.20 -5.86
N LYS A 112 -6.25 -14.50 -6.18
CA LYS A 112 -6.41 -15.60 -5.22
C LYS A 112 -5.19 -16.49 -5.09
N ASN A 113 -4.32 -16.52 -6.11
CA ASN A 113 -3.16 -17.40 -6.20
C ASN A 113 -1.99 -16.72 -6.93
N VAL A 114 -0.86 -17.41 -7.01
CA VAL A 114 0.36 -16.89 -7.66
C VAL A 114 0.18 -16.73 -9.18
N GLU A 115 -0.63 -17.58 -9.81
CA GLU A 115 -0.91 -17.52 -11.24
C GLU A 115 -1.65 -16.23 -11.61
N ASP A 116 -2.62 -15.81 -10.80
CA ASP A 116 -3.32 -14.52 -10.94
C ASP A 116 -2.33 -13.34 -10.86
N LEU A 117 -1.35 -13.44 -9.95
CA LEU A 117 -0.32 -12.42 -9.79
C LEU A 117 0.61 -12.36 -11.02
N LEU A 118 0.93 -13.50 -11.62
CA LEU A 118 1.73 -13.56 -12.86
C LEU A 118 0.97 -12.96 -14.06
N GLU A 119 -0.34 -13.17 -14.16
CA GLU A 119 -1.17 -12.53 -15.18
C GLU A 119 -1.27 -11.01 -14.95
N SER A 120 -1.40 -10.57 -13.70
CA SER A 120 -1.35 -9.15 -13.36
C SER A 120 -0.02 -8.51 -13.76
N ALA A 121 1.10 -9.21 -13.58
CA ALA A 121 2.42 -8.73 -14.00
C ALA A 121 2.53 -8.53 -15.54
N LYS A 122 1.67 -9.17 -16.32
CA LYS A 122 1.56 -8.98 -17.78
C LYS A 122 0.61 -7.85 -18.17
N GLY A 123 0.01 -7.14 -17.19
CA GLY A 123 -0.87 -6.01 -17.40
C GLY A 123 -2.37 -6.32 -17.28
N ALA A 124 -2.77 -7.57 -17.01
CA ALA A 124 -4.17 -7.91 -16.77
C ALA A 124 -4.64 -7.28 -15.43
N PRO A 125 -5.84 -6.63 -15.38
CA PRO A 125 -6.32 -5.98 -14.17
C PRO A 125 -6.82 -6.99 -13.14
N TYR A 126 -6.22 -6.98 -11.96
CA TYR A 126 -6.62 -7.76 -10.80
C TYR A 126 -6.77 -6.87 -9.56
N VAL A 127 -7.66 -7.23 -8.66
CA VAL A 127 -7.72 -6.66 -7.32
C VAL A 127 -7.21 -7.67 -6.29
N CYS A 128 -6.36 -7.19 -5.38
CA CYS A 128 -6.06 -7.88 -4.13
C CYS A 128 -7.04 -7.38 -3.09
N LEU A 129 -7.92 -8.23 -2.57
CA LEU A 129 -8.82 -7.84 -1.49
C LEU A 129 -8.04 -7.72 -0.19
N THR A 130 -8.24 -6.59 0.50
CA THR A 130 -7.45 -6.17 1.64
C THR A 130 -8.35 -5.67 2.76
N SER A 131 -7.94 -5.84 4.02
CA SER A 131 -8.57 -5.18 5.16
C SER A 131 -7.58 -4.25 5.85
N GLU A 132 -7.96 -3.00 6.05
CA GLU A 132 -7.28 -2.05 6.91
C GLU A 132 -7.84 -2.15 8.33
N GLY A 133 -7.08 -2.83 9.18
CA GLY A 133 -7.51 -3.31 10.49
C GLY A 133 -8.04 -4.74 10.46
N ALA A 134 -7.60 -5.53 11.43
CA ALA A 134 -8.13 -6.86 11.72
C ALA A 134 -9.27 -6.81 12.76
N ASP A 135 -9.91 -5.65 12.90
CA ASP A 135 -10.98 -5.39 13.87
C ASP A 135 -12.17 -6.32 13.70
N PHE A 136 -12.45 -6.71 12.45
CA PHE A 136 -13.55 -7.62 12.10
C PHE A 136 -13.41 -9.02 12.70
N LEU A 137 -12.20 -9.39 13.13
CA LEU A 137 -11.96 -10.66 13.82
C LEU A 137 -12.41 -10.62 15.28
N GLU A 138 -12.54 -9.43 15.89
CA GLU A 138 -13.02 -9.21 17.26
C GLU A 138 -12.35 -10.12 18.32
N GLY A 139 -11.04 -10.42 18.12
CA GLY A 139 -10.27 -11.28 19.04
C GLY A 139 -10.44 -12.80 18.81
N ASN A 140 -11.05 -13.21 17.69
CA ASN A 140 -11.26 -14.61 17.32
C ASN A 140 -10.80 -14.88 15.88
N LEU A 141 -10.11 -15.99 15.65
CA LEU A 141 -9.63 -16.38 14.32
C LEU A 141 -10.68 -17.10 13.45
N ASP A 142 -11.87 -17.42 13.97
CA ASP A 142 -12.89 -18.16 13.25
C ASP A 142 -13.30 -17.52 11.90
N SER A 143 -13.39 -16.17 11.89
CA SER A 143 -13.74 -15.43 10.67
C SER A 143 -12.58 -15.32 9.65
N LEU A 144 -11.36 -15.76 9.99
CA LEU A 144 -10.21 -15.67 9.11
C LEU A 144 -10.32 -16.63 7.90
N GLU A 145 -10.91 -17.81 8.10
CA GLU A 145 -11.15 -18.75 7.00
C GLU A 145 -12.11 -18.15 5.98
N ASP A 146 -13.24 -17.63 6.44
CA ASP A 146 -14.24 -17.00 5.57
C ASP A 146 -13.64 -15.82 4.77
N ALA A 147 -12.82 -14.99 5.42
CA ALA A 147 -12.12 -13.89 4.76
C ALA A 147 -11.18 -14.40 3.66
N TYR A 148 -10.42 -15.46 3.94
CA TYR A 148 -9.55 -16.10 2.96
C TYR A 148 -10.32 -16.64 1.75
N GLU A 149 -11.43 -17.36 1.97
CA GLU A 149 -12.28 -17.91 0.93
C GLU A 149 -12.94 -16.80 0.08
N GLN A 150 -13.32 -15.68 0.69
CA GLN A 150 -13.78 -14.48 -0.01
C GLN A 150 -12.71 -13.86 -0.91
N GLY A 151 -11.44 -14.15 -0.68
CA GLY A 151 -10.31 -13.71 -1.50
C GLY A 151 -9.38 -12.72 -0.82
N ILE A 152 -9.50 -12.46 0.47
CA ILE A 152 -8.54 -11.63 1.22
C ILE A 152 -7.14 -12.28 1.11
N ARG A 153 -6.15 -11.50 0.68
CA ARG A 153 -4.73 -11.93 0.60
C ARG A 153 -3.76 -10.97 1.27
N HIS A 154 -4.27 -9.89 1.85
CA HIS A 154 -3.49 -8.91 2.56
C HIS A 154 -4.32 -8.36 3.72
N ILE A 155 -3.79 -8.37 4.95
CA ILE A 155 -4.45 -7.82 6.14
C ILE A 155 -3.46 -6.91 6.86
N GLN A 156 -3.88 -5.66 7.04
CA GLN A 156 -3.29 -4.73 7.98
C GLN A 156 -3.83 -5.04 9.38
N LEU A 157 -2.95 -5.16 10.36
CA LEU A 157 -3.32 -5.64 11.70
C LEU A 157 -4.15 -4.64 12.49
N ILE A 158 -3.85 -3.37 12.36
CA ILE A 158 -4.32 -2.29 13.24
C ILE A 158 -4.71 -1.08 12.37
N HIS A 159 -5.73 -0.32 12.78
CA HIS A 159 -6.10 0.95 12.14
C HIS A 159 -6.22 2.07 13.19
N TYR A 160 -7.37 2.68 13.38
CA TYR A 160 -7.56 3.81 14.31
C TYR A 160 -8.41 3.47 15.54
N VAL A 161 -8.95 2.25 15.63
CA VAL A 161 -9.73 1.80 16.78
C VAL A 161 -8.91 0.86 17.64
N LYS A 162 -8.95 1.04 18.95
CA LYS A 162 -8.37 0.09 19.89
C LYS A 162 -9.00 -1.28 19.69
N ASN A 163 -8.17 -2.26 19.40
CA ASN A 163 -8.59 -3.62 19.09
C ASN A 163 -7.75 -4.64 19.88
N PRO A 164 -8.17 -5.90 19.95
CA PRO A 164 -7.46 -6.94 20.69
C PRO A 164 -6.12 -7.36 20.06
N VAL A 165 -5.73 -6.82 18.90
CA VAL A 165 -4.49 -7.19 18.21
C VAL A 165 -3.25 -6.54 18.82
N GLY A 166 -3.32 -5.25 19.18
CA GLY A 166 -2.18 -4.53 19.73
C GLY A 166 -2.33 -3.02 19.76
N ASP A 167 -1.21 -2.35 20.00
CA ASP A 167 -1.16 -0.89 20.19
C ASP A 167 -1.17 -0.13 18.87
N ILE A 168 -1.95 0.95 18.85
CA ILE A 168 -2.12 1.86 17.71
C ILE A 168 -1.06 2.96 17.78
N GLN A 169 -0.47 3.31 16.65
CA GLN A 169 0.55 4.36 16.53
C GLN A 169 0.06 5.74 17.01
N THR A 170 -1.23 6.01 16.90
CA THR A 170 -1.87 7.31 17.21
C THR A 170 -2.47 7.40 18.61
N GLU A 171 -2.42 6.32 19.38
CA GLU A 171 -2.99 6.25 20.74
C GLU A 171 -1.90 5.90 21.76
N ARG A 172 -2.18 6.22 23.04
CA ARG A 172 -1.28 5.82 24.13
C ARG A 172 -1.19 4.29 24.18
N PRO A 173 0.04 3.71 24.11
CA PRO A 173 0.21 2.27 24.19
C PRO A 173 -0.36 1.68 25.49
N GLU A 174 -1.00 0.52 25.40
CA GLU A 174 -1.61 -0.18 26.53
C GLU A 174 -1.04 -1.59 26.71
N HIS A 175 -0.52 -2.20 25.63
CA HIS A 175 -0.08 -3.59 25.59
C HIS A 175 1.43 -3.76 25.44
N GLY A 176 2.16 -2.68 25.15
CA GLY A 176 3.59 -2.73 24.83
C GLY A 176 3.85 -3.44 23.50
N GLY A 177 2.98 -3.26 22.51
CA GLY A 177 3.06 -3.84 21.16
C GLY A 177 1.89 -4.78 20.85
N LEU A 178 2.16 -5.92 20.17
CA LEU A 178 1.13 -6.93 19.90
C LEU A 178 0.75 -7.69 21.17
N THR A 179 -0.55 -7.92 21.36
CA THR A 179 -1.09 -8.81 22.38
C THR A 179 -0.77 -10.29 22.06
N SER A 180 -1.15 -11.21 22.95
CA SER A 180 -1.06 -12.66 22.66
C SER A 180 -1.89 -13.03 21.42
N PHE A 181 -3.11 -12.47 21.29
CA PHE A 181 -3.94 -12.67 20.10
C PHE A 181 -3.28 -12.09 18.85
N GLY A 182 -2.71 -10.87 18.92
CA GLY A 182 -2.00 -10.29 17.78
C GLY A 182 -0.81 -11.11 17.30
N LYS A 183 -0.08 -11.70 18.22
CA LYS A 183 1.03 -12.62 17.92
C LYS A 183 0.54 -13.91 17.26
N GLU A 184 -0.54 -14.49 17.76
CA GLU A 184 -1.21 -15.65 17.17
C GLU A 184 -1.73 -15.34 15.77
N LEU A 185 -2.35 -14.16 15.57
CA LEU A 185 -2.85 -13.69 14.27
C LEU A 185 -1.72 -13.61 13.23
N VAL A 186 -0.56 -13.03 13.55
CA VAL A 186 0.60 -13.00 12.63
C VAL A 186 0.97 -14.41 12.17
N GLY A 187 1.02 -15.37 13.11
CA GLY A 187 1.28 -16.78 12.80
C GLY A 187 0.22 -17.41 11.89
N ALA A 188 -1.06 -17.14 12.17
CA ALA A 188 -2.20 -17.62 11.39
C ALA A 188 -2.21 -17.05 9.97
N LEU A 189 -1.94 -15.75 9.80
CA LEU A 189 -1.84 -15.10 8.50
C LEU A 189 -0.72 -15.73 7.65
N ASN A 190 0.44 -15.96 8.24
CA ASN A 190 1.55 -16.64 7.56
C ASN A 190 1.16 -18.06 7.11
N GLN A 191 0.47 -18.84 7.95
CA GLN A 191 0.04 -20.20 7.64
C GLN A 191 -1.01 -20.21 6.50
N LYS A 192 -1.87 -19.21 6.44
CA LYS A 192 -2.88 -19.06 5.37
C LYS A 192 -2.34 -18.47 4.09
N GLY A 193 -1.11 -17.95 4.08
CA GLY A 193 -0.56 -17.27 2.91
C GLY A 193 -1.14 -15.88 2.70
N ILE A 194 -1.53 -15.19 3.77
CA ILE A 194 -2.01 -13.81 3.77
C ILE A 194 -0.84 -12.89 4.15
N LEU A 195 -0.63 -11.85 3.34
CA LEU A 195 0.41 -10.85 3.59
C LEU A 195 0.06 -10.01 4.82
N VAL A 196 1.04 -9.86 5.73
CA VAL A 196 0.93 -9.03 6.93
C VAL A 196 1.35 -7.59 6.62
N ASP A 197 0.51 -6.63 6.99
CA ASP A 197 0.79 -5.21 6.91
C ASP A 197 0.77 -4.59 8.32
N LEU A 198 1.80 -3.82 8.62
CA LEU A 198 1.99 -3.18 9.92
C LEU A 198 1.71 -1.67 9.92
N ALA A 199 1.16 -1.12 8.82
CA ALA A 199 0.77 0.29 8.85
C ALA A 199 -0.13 0.55 10.07
N HIS A 200 -0.01 1.74 10.68
CA HIS A 200 -0.64 2.14 11.94
C HIS A 200 -0.11 1.50 13.23
N SER A 201 0.80 0.53 13.16
CA SER A 201 1.34 -0.18 14.33
C SER A 201 2.43 0.61 15.06
N THR A 202 2.62 0.33 16.34
CA THR A 202 3.75 0.87 17.10
C THR A 202 5.07 0.16 16.76
N SER A 203 6.21 0.78 17.13
CA SER A 203 7.54 0.17 16.95
C SER A 203 7.70 -1.15 17.69
N GLU A 204 7.06 -1.29 18.84
CA GLU A 204 7.01 -2.53 19.63
C GLU A 204 6.21 -3.60 18.91
N SER A 205 5.08 -3.25 18.28
CA SER A 205 4.29 -4.16 17.45
C SER A 205 5.10 -4.66 16.25
N ILE A 206 5.88 -3.77 15.60
CA ILE A 206 6.82 -4.16 14.54
C ILE A 206 7.83 -5.19 15.06
N SER A 207 8.41 -4.97 16.25
CA SER A 207 9.35 -5.90 16.86
C SER A 207 8.75 -7.29 17.04
N HIS A 208 7.57 -7.36 17.65
CA HIS A 208 6.87 -8.63 17.88
C HIS A 208 6.49 -9.33 16.57
N ALA A 209 6.03 -8.59 15.56
CA ALA A 209 5.66 -9.18 14.28
C ALA A 209 6.87 -9.75 13.53
N LEU A 210 8.00 -9.02 13.53
CA LEU A 210 9.25 -9.46 12.88
C LEU A 210 9.87 -10.71 13.55
N GLU A 211 9.69 -10.89 14.86
CA GLU A 211 10.15 -12.09 15.57
C GLU A 211 9.34 -13.34 15.18
N ILE A 212 8.06 -13.17 14.82
CA ILE A 212 7.13 -14.27 14.56
C ILE A 212 7.02 -14.60 13.08
N SER A 213 6.99 -13.57 12.23
CA SER A 213 6.70 -13.74 10.81
C SER A 213 7.76 -14.60 10.11
N LYS A 214 7.29 -15.48 9.24
CA LYS A 214 8.11 -16.32 8.35
C LYS A 214 8.14 -15.80 6.92
N THR A 215 7.40 -14.73 6.65
CA THR A 215 7.28 -14.09 5.34
C THR A 215 7.59 -12.60 5.45
N PRO A 216 7.95 -11.93 4.36
CA PRO A 216 8.11 -10.49 4.35
C PRO A 216 6.87 -9.79 4.91
N ILE A 217 7.08 -8.74 5.67
CA ILE A 217 6.04 -7.86 6.20
C ILE A 217 6.11 -6.55 5.44
N ILE A 218 4.97 -5.91 5.19
CA ILE A 218 4.94 -4.60 4.56
C ILE A 218 4.47 -3.51 5.54
N TRP A 219 4.70 -2.28 5.13
CA TRP A 219 4.05 -1.08 5.65
C TRP A 219 3.42 -0.36 4.46
N SER A 220 2.13 -0.54 4.27
CA SER A 220 1.46 -0.20 3.02
C SER A 220 1.52 1.28 2.66
N HIS A 221 1.42 2.19 3.64
CA HIS A 221 1.36 3.64 3.38
C HIS A 221 1.92 4.46 4.54
N SER A 222 2.94 5.27 4.28
CA SER A 222 3.48 6.29 5.20
C SER A 222 4.53 7.15 4.52
N TYR A 223 5.02 8.19 5.25
CA TYR A 223 6.29 8.86 4.98
C TYR A 223 7.35 8.33 5.95
N ILE A 224 8.61 8.20 5.49
CA ILE A 224 9.73 7.86 6.36
C ILE A 224 10.26 9.13 7.02
N SER A 225 10.22 9.17 8.35
CA SER A 225 10.73 10.28 9.17
C SER A 225 12.08 9.96 9.76
N ASN A 226 12.99 10.94 9.77
CA ASN A 226 14.26 10.85 10.51
C ASN A 226 14.07 11.00 12.03
N THR A 227 12.90 11.47 12.47
CA THR A 227 12.55 11.60 13.88
C THR A 227 11.60 10.47 14.29
N THR A 228 11.69 10.02 15.53
CA THR A 228 10.74 9.09 16.10
C THR A 228 9.39 9.79 16.22
N SER A 229 8.37 9.29 15.55
CA SER A 229 7.00 9.71 15.79
C SER A 229 6.52 9.07 17.10
N SER A 230 5.66 9.78 17.83
CA SER A 230 5.03 9.23 19.02
C SER A 230 3.53 9.52 19.01
N TRP A 231 2.75 8.75 19.75
CA TRP A 231 1.30 8.86 19.84
C TRP A 231 0.80 10.28 20.22
N ASN A 232 1.63 11.07 20.93
CA ASN A 232 1.32 12.44 21.33
C ASN A 232 1.80 13.50 20.31
N SER A 233 2.32 13.08 19.16
CA SER A 233 2.61 14.01 18.07
C SER A 233 1.32 14.55 17.47
N SER A 234 1.30 15.84 17.09
CA SER A 234 0.09 16.48 16.58
C SER A 234 -0.34 15.94 15.20
N GLY A 235 -1.63 15.68 15.07
CA GLY A 235 -2.25 15.31 13.79
C GLY A 235 -1.60 14.08 13.13
N PHE A 236 -1.38 14.17 11.82
CA PHE A 236 -0.81 13.07 11.05
C PHE A 236 0.68 12.79 11.31
N ARG A 237 1.38 13.60 12.13
CA ARG A 237 2.79 13.34 12.49
C ARG A 237 2.97 12.05 13.27
N SER A 238 1.99 11.63 14.06
CA SER A 238 2.01 10.34 14.77
C SER A 238 1.98 9.14 13.81
N ARG A 239 1.57 9.36 12.55
CA ARG A 239 1.47 8.34 11.51
C ARG A 239 2.76 8.12 10.71
N LEU A 240 3.81 8.91 10.95
CA LEU A 240 5.08 8.78 10.24
C LEU A 240 5.81 7.52 10.72
N LEU A 241 6.37 6.78 9.76
CA LEU A 241 7.24 5.62 10.04
C LEU A 241 8.66 6.11 10.34
N SER A 242 9.26 5.66 11.43
CA SER A 242 10.64 5.99 11.73
C SER A 242 11.59 5.33 10.72
N LEU A 243 12.71 6.01 10.38
CA LEU A 243 13.75 5.42 9.52
C LEU A 243 14.29 4.12 10.09
N LYS A 244 14.40 4.01 11.42
CA LYS A 244 14.82 2.78 12.10
C LYS A 244 13.88 1.62 11.77
N ASP A 245 12.58 1.83 11.88
CA ASP A 245 11.58 0.79 11.65
C ASP A 245 11.42 0.49 10.15
N ALA A 246 11.51 1.51 9.28
CA ALA A 246 11.54 1.31 7.83
C ALA A 246 12.70 0.39 7.41
N LYS A 247 13.89 0.58 7.98
CA LYS A 247 15.05 -0.31 7.74
C LYS A 247 14.81 -1.73 8.24
N ARG A 248 14.21 -1.90 9.41
CA ARG A 248 13.89 -3.24 9.95
C ARG A 248 12.90 -4.00 9.05
N ILE A 249 11.90 -3.30 8.51
CA ILE A 249 10.96 -3.87 7.54
C ILE A 249 11.72 -4.25 6.25
N ALA A 250 12.57 -3.37 5.74
CA ALA A 250 13.41 -3.65 4.57
C ALA A 250 14.33 -4.86 4.80
N ASP A 251 15.05 -4.90 5.93
CA ASP A 251 15.97 -5.99 6.30
C ASP A 251 15.24 -7.35 6.41
N SER A 252 13.94 -7.36 6.72
CA SER A 252 13.10 -8.56 6.71
C SER A 252 12.68 -9.01 5.29
N GLY A 253 13.11 -8.30 4.24
CA GLY A 253 12.70 -8.52 2.86
C GLY A 253 11.35 -7.86 2.52
N GLY A 254 10.81 -7.04 3.40
CA GLY A 254 9.55 -6.33 3.21
C GLY A 254 9.66 -5.10 2.31
N ALA A 255 8.60 -4.28 2.30
CA ALA A 255 8.54 -3.04 1.54
C ALA A 255 7.67 -1.98 2.26
N VAL A 256 7.97 -0.71 1.98
CA VAL A 256 7.25 0.46 2.49
C VAL A 256 6.60 1.21 1.35
N GLY A 257 5.30 1.44 1.44
CA GLY A 257 4.54 2.23 0.49
C GLY A 257 4.54 3.71 0.83
N LEU A 258 4.69 4.57 -0.18
CA LEU A 258 4.56 6.00 0.01
C LEU A 258 3.09 6.40 0.03
N TRP A 259 2.70 7.09 1.08
CA TRP A 259 1.38 7.68 1.29
C TRP A 259 1.18 8.92 0.40
N ALA A 260 0.01 9.09 -0.21
CA ALA A 260 -0.27 10.25 -1.05
C ALA A 260 -0.78 11.48 -0.28
N LEU A 261 -0.46 11.60 0.99
CA LEU A 261 -0.86 12.71 1.85
C LEU A 261 -0.22 14.03 1.35
N GLY A 262 -1.04 15.03 1.10
CA GLY A 262 -0.57 16.33 0.64
C GLY A 262 -0.09 17.23 1.78
N PRO A 263 0.54 18.39 1.45
CA PRO A 263 1.16 19.29 2.44
C PRO A 263 0.17 19.94 3.40
N SER A 264 -1.11 20.01 3.04
CA SER A 264 -2.18 20.55 3.89
C SER A 264 -2.34 19.82 5.22
N PHE A 265 -1.84 18.58 5.32
CA PHE A 265 -1.86 17.79 6.55
C PHE A 265 -0.63 18.00 7.45
N GLY A 266 0.27 18.92 7.08
CA GLY A 266 1.46 19.27 7.87
C GLY A 266 2.59 18.24 7.86
N VAL A 267 2.47 17.18 7.08
CA VAL A 267 3.47 16.10 6.95
C VAL A 267 3.76 15.71 5.50
N GLY A 268 2.81 15.92 4.60
CA GLY A 268 2.97 15.64 3.17
C GLY A 268 3.88 16.64 2.46
N LEU A 269 4.39 16.24 1.30
CA LEU A 269 5.27 17.06 0.49
C LEU A 269 4.48 17.93 -0.47
N GLY A 270 4.98 19.15 -0.70
CA GLY A 270 4.55 20.01 -1.81
C GLY A 270 5.03 19.49 -3.16
N GLY A 271 4.60 20.14 -4.26
CA GLY A 271 5.05 19.82 -5.61
C GLY A 271 4.21 18.76 -6.34
N GLY A 272 3.08 18.33 -5.77
CA GLY A 272 2.16 17.41 -6.45
C GLY A 272 2.84 16.09 -6.88
N ILE A 273 2.59 15.65 -8.10
CA ILE A 273 3.15 14.40 -8.68
C ILE A 273 4.69 14.41 -8.65
N ASP A 274 5.33 15.52 -9.00
CA ASP A 274 6.79 15.63 -9.01
C ASP A 274 7.38 15.60 -7.59
N GLY A 275 6.69 16.17 -6.62
CA GLY A 275 7.06 16.07 -5.20
C GLY A 275 6.94 14.62 -4.69
N TYR A 276 5.87 13.93 -5.06
CA TYR A 276 5.66 12.53 -4.73
C TYR A 276 6.76 11.63 -5.34
N ALA A 277 7.09 11.83 -6.62
CA ALA A 277 8.19 11.12 -7.28
C ALA A 277 9.55 11.41 -6.61
N SER A 278 9.80 12.65 -6.19
CA SER A 278 11.03 13.02 -5.46
C SER A 278 11.12 12.33 -4.10
N GLU A 279 9.99 12.15 -3.40
CA GLU A 279 9.94 11.42 -2.13
C GLU A 279 10.17 9.92 -2.33
N ILE A 280 9.65 9.32 -3.40
CA ILE A 280 9.99 7.94 -3.79
C ILE A 280 11.51 7.80 -3.92
N ILE A 281 12.17 8.71 -4.65
CA ILE A 281 13.63 8.69 -4.81
C ILE A 281 14.34 8.83 -3.46
N ARG A 282 13.84 9.71 -2.57
CA ARG A 282 14.38 9.82 -1.21
C ARG A 282 14.23 8.51 -0.43
N MET A 283 13.10 7.84 -0.51
CA MET A 283 12.89 6.54 0.14
C MET A 283 13.84 5.48 -0.42
N VAL A 284 14.04 5.42 -1.74
CA VAL A 284 15.02 4.54 -2.40
C VAL A 284 16.43 4.75 -1.80
N ASN A 285 16.83 5.99 -1.62
CA ASN A 285 18.14 6.30 -1.02
C ASN A 285 18.25 5.93 0.47
N LEU A 286 17.12 5.79 1.17
CA LEU A 286 17.10 5.46 2.61
C LEU A 286 17.05 3.95 2.88
N ILE A 287 16.31 3.19 2.09
CA ILE A 287 16.01 1.78 2.37
C ILE A 287 16.22 0.83 1.19
N GLY A 288 16.68 1.31 0.03
CA GLY A 288 16.89 0.51 -1.18
C GLY A 288 15.67 0.46 -2.10
N ALA A 289 15.92 0.34 -3.39
CA ALA A 289 14.89 0.34 -4.43
C ALA A 289 13.94 -0.86 -4.34
N GLU A 290 14.42 -1.99 -3.86
CA GLU A 290 13.68 -3.25 -3.67
C GLU A 290 12.72 -3.23 -2.47
N HIS A 291 12.71 -2.14 -1.70
CA HIS A 291 11.90 -1.99 -0.49
C HIS A 291 10.92 -0.80 -0.55
N VAL A 292 10.78 -0.17 -1.72
CA VAL A 292 9.84 0.95 -1.91
C VAL A 292 8.72 0.55 -2.86
N MET A 293 7.48 0.95 -2.55
CA MET A 293 6.30 0.68 -3.38
C MET A 293 5.31 1.84 -3.33
N PHE A 294 4.29 1.81 -4.18
CA PHE A 294 3.15 2.72 -4.07
C PHE A 294 2.17 2.22 -3.02
N GLY A 295 1.64 3.14 -2.22
CA GLY A 295 0.57 2.92 -1.26
C GLY A 295 -0.23 4.20 -1.13
N SER A 296 -1.05 4.49 -2.15
CA SER A 296 -1.63 5.83 -2.34
C SER A 296 -2.58 6.25 -1.25
N ASP A 297 -3.31 5.30 -0.68
CA ASP A 297 -4.44 5.56 0.21
C ASP A 297 -5.50 6.45 -0.47
N GLN A 298 -5.67 6.27 -1.78
CA GLN A 298 -6.67 7.00 -2.56
C GLN A 298 -8.07 6.74 -1.99
N ASP A 299 -8.86 7.80 -1.86
CA ASP A 299 -10.20 7.84 -1.26
C ASP A 299 -10.24 7.58 0.27
N GLY A 300 -9.16 7.16 0.92
CA GLY A 300 -9.06 7.09 2.38
C GLY A 300 -8.74 8.42 3.03
N LEU A 301 -8.20 9.36 2.25
CA LEU A 301 -7.82 10.68 2.74
C LEU A 301 -8.94 11.71 2.56
N PRO A 302 -9.05 12.68 3.49
CA PRO A 302 -9.83 13.88 3.25
C PRO A 302 -9.22 14.66 2.06
N GLN A 303 -9.87 15.75 1.64
CA GLN A 303 -9.39 16.61 0.55
C GLN A 303 -7.92 17.01 0.72
N GLY A 304 -7.15 17.02 -0.38
CA GLY A 304 -5.74 17.45 -0.39
C GLY A 304 -4.73 16.32 -0.60
N ALA A 305 -5.16 15.13 -0.97
CA ALA A 305 -4.26 14.06 -1.43
C ALA A 305 -3.52 14.47 -2.73
N VAL A 306 -2.34 13.90 -2.94
CA VAL A 306 -1.55 14.10 -4.18
C VAL A 306 -2.08 13.20 -5.30
N ILE A 307 -2.46 11.97 -4.97
CA ILE A 307 -3.04 10.99 -5.88
C ILE A 307 -4.56 11.01 -5.71
N ASN A 308 -5.27 11.52 -6.72
CA ASN A 308 -6.72 11.69 -6.67
C ASN A 308 -7.47 10.74 -7.63
N GLN A 309 -6.76 10.17 -8.58
CA GLN A 309 -7.29 9.20 -9.55
C GLN A 309 -6.21 8.18 -9.91
N LEU A 310 -6.61 7.00 -10.37
CA LEU A 310 -5.68 5.91 -10.70
C LEU A 310 -4.60 6.32 -11.71
N SER A 311 -4.95 7.15 -12.70
CA SER A 311 -4.02 7.65 -13.72
C SER A 311 -2.90 8.54 -13.15
N ASP A 312 -3.02 9.06 -11.93
CA ASP A 312 -1.96 9.87 -11.33
C ASP A 312 -0.72 9.03 -11.00
N LEU A 313 -0.88 7.72 -10.66
CA LEU A 313 0.26 6.82 -10.48
C LEU A 313 1.06 6.60 -11.78
N ARG A 314 0.39 6.62 -12.95
CA ARG A 314 1.09 6.60 -14.24
C ARG A 314 1.95 7.85 -14.42
N LYS A 315 1.45 9.02 -14.07
CA LYS A 315 2.23 10.28 -14.11
C LYS A 315 3.43 10.24 -13.14
N VAL A 316 3.29 9.56 -11.99
CA VAL A 316 4.43 9.34 -11.07
C VAL A 316 5.49 8.49 -11.76
N VAL A 317 5.13 7.38 -12.43
CA VAL A 317 6.07 6.53 -13.19
C VAL A 317 6.82 7.35 -14.25
N GLU A 318 6.11 8.21 -14.99
CA GLU A 318 6.70 9.12 -15.98
C GLU A 318 7.66 10.13 -15.34
N SER A 319 7.26 10.72 -14.21
CA SER A 319 8.12 11.65 -13.45
C SER A 319 9.37 10.97 -12.90
N LEU A 320 9.29 9.72 -12.40
CA LEU A 320 10.46 8.95 -11.96
C LEU A 320 11.46 8.74 -13.12
N SER A 321 10.98 8.39 -14.31
CA SER A 321 11.80 8.26 -15.51
C SER A 321 12.46 9.58 -15.90
N THR A 322 11.71 10.68 -15.91
CA THR A 322 12.22 12.04 -16.20
C THR A 322 13.29 12.47 -15.18
N LYS A 323 13.17 12.03 -13.93
CA LYS A 323 14.13 12.27 -12.85
C LYS A 323 15.35 11.34 -12.92
N GLY A 324 15.44 10.46 -13.90
CA GLY A 324 16.62 9.66 -14.20
C GLY A 324 16.69 8.29 -13.54
N LEU A 325 15.58 7.78 -12.97
CA LEU A 325 15.55 6.37 -12.55
C LEU A 325 15.52 5.47 -13.78
N ASP A 326 16.29 4.38 -13.74
CA ASP A 326 16.25 3.36 -14.78
C ASP A 326 14.96 2.53 -14.76
N GLU A 327 14.61 1.91 -15.89
CA GLU A 327 13.35 1.16 -16.04
C GLU A 327 13.24 0.00 -15.05
N LYS A 328 14.34 -0.67 -14.74
CA LYS A 328 14.35 -1.78 -13.77
C LYS A 328 13.96 -1.30 -12.38
N THR A 329 14.55 -0.21 -11.93
CA THR A 329 14.23 0.42 -10.65
C THR A 329 12.78 0.90 -10.61
N ILE A 330 12.30 1.54 -11.67
CA ILE A 330 10.90 1.98 -11.77
C ILE A 330 9.94 0.79 -11.72
N ARG A 331 10.22 -0.29 -12.44
CA ARG A 331 9.42 -1.51 -12.45
C ARG A 331 9.37 -2.18 -11.08
N ALA A 332 10.50 -2.22 -10.37
CA ALA A 332 10.55 -2.73 -9.00
C ALA A 332 9.60 -1.94 -8.07
N ILE A 333 9.69 -0.61 -8.08
CA ILE A 333 8.87 0.28 -7.26
C ILE A 333 7.39 0.21 -7.67
N ALA A 334 7.13 0.27 -8.97
CA ALA A 334 5.77 0.38 -9.48
C ALA A 334 4.96 -0.91 -9.32
N PHE A 335 5.61 -2.09 -9.30
CA PHE A 335 4.88 -3.36 -9.28
C PHE A 335 5.59 -4.47 -8.49
N GLU A 336 6.88 -4.72 -8.76
CA GLU A 336 7.50 -6.00 -8.40
C GLU A 336 7.70 -6.16 -6.89
N ASN A 337 7.95 -5.08 -6.16
CA ASN A 337 8.20 -5.13 -4.72
C ASN A 337 6.95 -5.58 -3.94
N TYR A 338 5.78 -5.01 -4.25
CA TYR A 338 4.53 -5.46 -3.65
C TYR A 338 4.17 -6.87 -4.10
N ALA A 339 4.29 -7.16 -5.39
CA ALA A 339 4.04 -8.48 -5.96
C ALA A 339 4.92 -9.56 -5.33
N ARG A 340 6.20 -9.28 -5.08
CA ARG A 340 7.15 -10.17 -4.40
C ARG A 340 6.69 -10.50 -2.97
N CYS A 341 6.28 -9.50 -2.21
CA CYS A 341 5.78 -9.71 -0.84
C CYS A 341 4.52 -10.57 -0.84
N LEU A 342 3.54 -10.29 -1.69
CA LEU A 342 2.33 -11.11 -1.87
C LEU A 342 2.66 -12.53 -2.29
N LYS A 343 3.51 -12.71 -3.31
CA LYS A 343 3.93 -14.03 -3.79
C LYS A 343 4.55 -14.86 -2.68
N THR A 344 5.49 -14.28 -1.93
CA THR A 344 6.17 -14.98 -0.85
C THR A 344 5.19 -15.38 0.26
N ALA A 345 4.25 -14.50 0.62
CA ALA A 345 3.20 -14.82 1.59
C ALA A 345 2.34 -16.00 1.10
N MET A 346 1.80 -15.93 -0.13
CA MET A 346 0.94 -16.97 -0.70
C MET A 346 1.64 -18.32 -0.83
N GLN A 347 2.95 -18.33 -1.18
CA GLN A 347 3.74 -19.56 -1.28
C GLN A 347 4.05 -20.21 0.07
N ASN A 348 3.95 -19.47 1.17
CA ASN A 348 4.14 -20.01 2.52
C ASN A 348 2.91 -20.72 3.09
N ARG A 349 1.77 -20.71 2.35
CA ARG A 349 0.55 -21.39 2.78
C ARG A 349 0.83 -22.86 3.09
N LYS A 350 0.43 -23.28 4.27
CA LYS A 350 0.42 -24.70 4.66
C LYS A 350 -0.93 -25.30 4.24
N SER A 351 -0.86 -26.38 3.51
CA SER A 351 -2.04 -27.19 3.11
C SER A 351 -2.73 -27.81 4.32
#